data_bdba8e155edc005643281d3238a8cb9d
#
_entry.id   bdba8e155edc005643281d3238a8cb9d
#
_cell.length_a   1.000
_cell.length_b   1.000
_cell.length_c   1.000
_cell.angle_alpha   90.00
_cell.angle_beta   90.00
_cell.angle_gamma   90.00
#
_symmetry.space_group_name_H-M   'P 1'
#
loop_
_entity.id
_entity.type
_entity.pdbx_description
1 polymer ?
#
loop_
_entity_poly.entity_id
_entity_poly.type
_entity_poly.pdbx_seq_one_letter_code
_entity_poly.pdbx_strand_id
1 'polypeptide(L)'
;HMDIDNANQLVNRVKSTVGYEVVNDYTIADCIIILTCAFGPNKLYSMQVIADVCINKKKDAEVIVTGCLERLCKEELKELEKESKIKVKAFEEVLAKFNKPSINVQWIPQNKVIISTGCNHRCSYCVYQQFYGEYHSKSMQDILQEVSNMYPSESTIYITGAQETSDYGVDLYGKRKFAELMTRIVKGYPDCRYVIGWFHPAGLTDEVIELIGQNANIVEIMLHIQHSSPSILKSMNRPLFEDVDKKINALKRLRPDLIISTEVIVGYPGETESEFRGLVQ
;
A
#
# COMPACT_ATOMS: atom_id res chain seq x y z
N HIS A 1 -3.77 5.55 -0.96
CA HIS A 1 -3.40 4.94 0.34
C HIS A 1 -1.93 5.20 0.70
N MET A 2 -0.97 5.09 -0.22
CA MET A 2 0.43 5.48 0.04
C MET A 2 0.61 6.98 0.27
N ASP A 3 -0.25 7.78 -0.31
CA ASP A 3 -0.17 9.23 -0.16
C ASP A 3 -0.43 9.70 1.27
N ILE A 4 -1.18 8.94 2.07
CA ILE A 4 -1.41 9.26 3.49
C ILE A 4 -0.12 9.07 4.30
N ASP A 5 0.63 8.00 4.08
CA ASP A 5 1.88 7.74 4.80
C ASP A 5 2.95 8.77 4.40
N ASN A 6 3.04 9.10 3.12
CA ASN A 6 3.91 10.15 2.61
C ASN A 6 3.49 11.54 3.11
N ALA A 7 2.19 11.83 3.11
CA ALA A 7 1.65 13.08 3.64
C ALA A 7 1.99 13.24 5.13
N ASN A 8 1.78 12.19 5.92
CA ASN A 8 2.09 12.19 7.34
C ASN A 8 3.59 12.36 7.60
N GLN A 9 4.43 11.66 6.82
CA GLN A 9 5.88 11.81 6.92
C GLN A 9 6.31 13.25 6.63
N LEU A 10 5.75 13.87 5.60
CA LEU A 10 6.05 15.26 5.23
C LEU A 10 5.59 16.23 6.31
N VAL A 11 4.33 16.13 6.76
CA VAL A 11 3.77 16.98 7.82
C VAL A 11 4.60 16.91 9.09
N ASN A 12 5.03 15.72 9.50
CA ASN A 12 5.86 15.53 10.68
C ASN A 12 7.24 16.16 10.53
N ARG A 13 7.86 16.06 9.34
CA ARG A 13 9.12 16.75 9.07
C ARG A 13 8.98 18.27 9.09
N VAL A 14 7.92 18.81 8.49
CA VAL A 14 7.64 20.25 8.52
C VAL A 14 7.46 20.72 9.94
N LYS A 15 6.61 20.05 10.75
CA LYS A 15 6.36 20.40 12.17
C LYS A 15 7.62 20.34 13.03
N SER A 16 8.58 19.48 12.71
CA SER A 16 9.83 19.36 13.44
C SER A 16 10.93 20.33 12.96
N THR A 17 10.69 21.05 11.88
CA THR A 17 11.66 21.98 11.30
C THR A 17 11.40 23.40 11.82
N VAL A 18 12.40 24.00 12.47
CA VAL A 18 12.30 25.37 13.01
C VAL A 18 12.02 26.37 11.91
N GLY A 19 11.08 27.29 12.16
CA GLY A 19 10.70 28.35 11.22
C GLY A 19 9.57 27.96 10.26
N TYR A 20 8.98 26.78 10.41
CA TYR A 20 7.81 26.35 9.63
C TYR A 20 6.62 26.06 10.54
N GLU A 21 5.44 26.44 10.08
CA GLU A 21 4.16 26.13 10.69
C GLU A 21 3.23 25.49 9.66
N VAL A 22 2.53 24.41 10.03
CA VAL A 22 1.54 23.76 9.16
C VAL A 22 0.18 24.43 9.38
N VAL A 23 -0.35 25.03 8.31
CA VAL A 23 -1.68 25.66 8.31
C VAL A 23 -2.70 24.78 7.59
N ASN A 24 -3.98 24.89 7.97
CA ASN A 24 -5.06 24.12 7.36
C ASN A 24 -5.70 24.82 6.15
N ASP A 25 -5.36 26.09 5.92
CA ASP A 25 -5.86 26.88 4.81
C ASP A 25 -4.71 27.23 3.86
N TYR A 26 -4.73 26.68 2.67
CA TYR A 26 -3.66 26.91 1.69
C TYR A 26 -3.65 28.35 1.14
N THR A 27 -4.76 29.08 1.23
CA THR A 27 -4.84 30.45 0.71
C THR A 27 -3.99 31.45 1.49
N ILE A 28 -3.61 31.13 2.72
CA ILE A 28 -2.72 31.92 3.58
C ILE A 28 -1.29 31.38 3.63
N ALA A 29 -1.05 30.19 3.07
CA ALA A 29 0.24 29.53 3.12
C ALA A 29 1.29 30.22 2.23
N ASP A 30 2.54 30.28 2.68
CA ASP A 30 3.68 30.75 1.89
C ASP A 30 4.30 29.66 1.01
N CYS A 31 4.11 28.39 1.40
CA CYS A 31 4.53 27.22 0.64
C CYS A 31 3.42 26.17 0.68
N ILE A 32 3.00 25.69 -0.48
CA ILE A 32 1.96 24.69 -0.65
C ILE A 32 2.59 23.47 -1.31
N ILE A 33 2.46 22.30 -0.67
CA ILE A 33 2.97 21.05 -1.22
C ILE A 33 1.79 20.16 -1.54
N ILE A 34 1.62 19.81 -2.82
CA ILE A 34 0.53 18.99 -3.33
C ILE A 34 1.07 17.58 -3.56
N LEU A 35 0.60 16.63 -2.76
CA LEU A 35 0.83 15.20 -2.98
C LEU A 35 -0.23 14.67 -3.94
N THR A 36 0.21 14.15 -5.08
CA THR A 36 -0.65 13.80 -6.20
C THR A 36 -0.80 12.31 -6.39
N CYS A 37 -1.95 11.89 -6.91
CA CYS A 37 -2.23 10.53 -7.35
C CYS A 37 -2.42 10.49 -8.88
N ALA A 38 -1.83 9.48 -9.54
CA ALA A 38 -1.93 9.29 -11.00
C ALA A 38 -2.90 8.18 -11.40
N PHE A 39 -3.64 7.61 -10.46
CA PHE A 39 -4.48 6.43 -10.68
C PHE A 39 -5.94 6.80 -10.93
N GLY A 40 -6.49 6.30 -12.05
CA GLY A 40 -7.91 6.40 -12.40
C GLY A 40 -8.50 7.81 -12.17
N PRO A 41 -9.66 7.93 -11.52
CA PRO A 41 -10.30 9.23 -11.24
C PRO A 41 -9.45 10.18 -10.41
N ASN A 42 -8.54 9.66 -9.58
CA ASN A 42 -7.70 10.47 -8.71
C ASN A 42 -6.66 11.30 -9.49
N LYS A 43 -6.28 10.87 -10.70
CA LYS A 43 -5.44 11.69 -11.60
C LYS A 43 -6.15 13.01 -11.92
N LEU A 44 -7.40 12.92 -12.36
CA LEU A 44 -8.21 14.09 -12.71
C LEU A 44 -8.41 15.00 -11.48
N TYR A 45 -8.73 14.40 -10.34
CA TYR A 45 -8.86 15.14 -9.07
C TYR A 45 -7.56 15.86 -8.69
N SER A 46 -6.40 15.19 -8.81
CA SER A 46 -5.10 15.81 -8.54
C SER A 46 -4.84 17.00 -9.47
N MET A 47 -5.16 16.89 -10.76
CA MET A 47 -5.02 17.98 -11.71
C MET A 47 -5.95 19.16 -11.39
N GLN A 48 -7.20 18.86 -10.96
CA GLN A 48 -8.15 19.89 -10.50
C GLN A 48 -7.64 20.63 -9.25
N VAL A 49 -7.09 19.90 -8.28
CA VAL A 49 -6.49 20.51 -7.07
C VAL A 49 -5.31 21.41 -7.44
N ILE A 50 -4.44 21.00 -8.35
CA ILE A 50 -3.33 21.85 -8.81
C ILE A 50 -3.88 23.14 -9.43
N ALA A 51 -4.88 23.03 -10.31
CA ALA A 51 -5.48 24.20 -10.95
C ALA A 51 -6.14 25.14 -9.94
N ASP A 52 -6.92 24.59 -8.99
CA ASP A 52 -7.59 25.36 -7.94
C ASP A 52 -6.57 26.10 -7.05
N VAL A 53 -5.53 25.41 -6.62
CA VAL A 53 -4.45 26.03 -5.84
C VAL A 53 -3.75 27.15 -6.61
N CYS A 54 -3.47 26.95 -7.89
CA CYS A 54 -2.84 27.97 -8.73
C CYS A 54 -3.66 29.25 -8.86
N ILE A 55 -5.00 29.12 -8.86
CA ILE A 55 -5.93 30.25 -8.97
C ILE A 55 -6.06 30.99 -7.63
N ASN A 56 -6.18 30.25 -6.52
CA ASN A 56 -6.63 30.79 -5.25
C ASN A 56 -5.50 31.01 -4.22
N LYS A 57 -4.27 30.60 -4.53
CA LYS A 57 -3.13 30.75 -3.62
C LYS A 57 -2.75 32.23 -3.38
N LYS A 58 -2.08 32.48 -2.28
CA LYS A 58 -1.40 33.76 -2.02
C LYS A 58 -0.45 34.10 -3.19
N LYS A 59 -0.38 35.38 -3.59
CA LYS A 59 0.32 35.85 -4.80
C LYS A 59 1.75 35.31 -4.92
N ASP A 60 2.50 35.29 -3.82
CA ASP A 60 3.91 34.91 -3.78
C ASP A 60 4.13 33.51 -3.20
N ALA A 61 3.07 32.74 -2.98
CA ALA A 61 3.18 31.38 -2.45
C ALA A 61 3.90 30.44 -3.43
N GLU A 62 4.88 29.70 -2.90
CA GLU A 62 5.55 28.61 -3.63
C GLU A 62 4.60 27.41 -3.71
N VAL A 63 4.43 26.84 -4.90
CA VAL A 63 3.66 25.61 -5.09
C VAL A 63 4.59 24.51 -5.55
N ILE A 64 4.67 23.43 -4.80
CA ILE A 64 5.46 22.23 -5.11
C ILE A 64 4.50 21.07 -5.37
N VAL A 65 4.59 20.46 -6.54
CA VAL A 65 3.84 19.27 -6.93
C VAL A 65 4.77 18.05 -6.84
N THR A 66 4.33 17.02 -6.15
CA THR A 66 5.10 15.79 -5.97
C THR A 66 4.18 14.57 -5.92
N GLY A 67 4.75 13.37 -5.88
CA GLY A 67 4.02 12.10 -5.79
C GLY A 67 3.83 11.42 -7.14
N CYS A 68 2.71 10.71 -7.31
CA CYS A 68 2.53 9.84 -8.44
C CYS A 68 2.50 10.54 -9.81
N LEU A 69 1.97 11.75 -9.91
CA LEU A 69 1.97 12.50 -11.18
C LEU A 69 3.38 12.88 -11.61
N GLU A 70 4.26 13.27 -10.68
CA GLU A 70 5.65 13.60 -10.99
C GLU A 70 6.37 12.43 -11.69
N ARG A 71 6.09 11.22 -11.28
CA ARG A 71 6.73 10.02 -11.85
C ARG A 71 6.11 9.56 -13.16
N LEU A 72 4.78 9.63 -13.30
CA LEU A 72 4.05 9.03 -14.44
C LEU A 72 3.63 10.02 -15.53
N CYS A 73 3.45 11.29 -15.18
CA CYS A 73 2.88 12.29 -16.06
C CYS A 73 3.85 13.48 -16.27
N LYS A 74 5.14 13.18 -16.38
CA LYS A 74 6.22 14.19 -16.46
C LYS A 74 5.99 15.23 -17.56
N GLU A 75 5.55 14.80 -18.72
CA GLU A 75 5.36 15.74 -19.86
C GLU A 75 4.18 16.68 -19.59
N GLU A 76 3.07 16.17 -19.09
CA GLU A 76 1.89 16.96 -18.72
C GLU A 76 2.23 17.99 -17.62
N LEU A 77 3.04 17.58 -16.62
CA LEU A 77 3.45 18.46 -15.55
C LEU A 77 4.49 19.51 -16.00
N LYS A 78 5.36 19.20 -16.96
CA LYS A 78 6.30 20.16 -17.53
C LYS A 78 5.59 21.32 -18.23
N GLU A 79 4.48 21.07 -18.90
CA GLU A 79 3.66 22.11 -19.49
C GLU A 79 3.03 22.99 -18.40
N LEU A 80 2.44 22.38 -17.37
CA LEU A 80 1.88 23.12 -16.23
C LEU A 80 2.96 23.93 -15.47
N GLU A 81 4.16 23.39 -15.32
CA GLU A 81 5.28 24.07 -14.66
C GLU A 81 5.65 25.38 -15.38
N LYS A 82 5.62 25.37 -16.72
CA LYS A 82 5.87 26.57 -17.55
C LYS A 82 4.75 27.61 -17.45
N GLU A 83 3.49 27.15 -17.43
CA GLU A 83 2.33 28.04 -17.46
C GLU A 83 1.96 28.60 -16.09
N SER A 84 2.07 27.78 -15.02
CA SER A 84 1.48 28.06 -13.71
C SER A 84 2.47 28.37 -12.60
N LYS A 85 3.76 28.47 -12.91
CA LYS A 85 4.84 28.74 -11.91
C LYS A 85 4.85 27.76 -10.73
N ILE A 86 4.43 26.52 -10.96
CA ILE A 86 4.59 25.42 -10.01
C ILE A 86 6.03 24.87 -10.11
N LYS A 87 6.48 24.16 -9.08
CA LYS A 87 7.72 23.39 -9.09
C LYS A 87 7.41 21.92 -8.98
N VAL A 88 7.81 21.13 -9.95
CA VAL A 88 7.65 19.67 -9.91
C VAL A 88 8.92 19.06 -9.32
N LYS A 89 8.78 18.30 -8.23
CA LYS A 89 9.93 17.72 -7.50
C LYS A 89 9.66 16.30 -7.08
N ALA A 90 10.68 15.44 -7.10
CA ALA A 90 10.62 14.13 -6.50
C ALA A 90 10.31 14.22 -4.99
N PHE A 91 9.60 13.26 -4.45
CA PHE A 91 9.17 13.29 -3.05
C PHE A 91 10.37 13.35 -2.09
N GLU A 92 11.44 12.63 -2.41
CA GLU A 92 12.69 12.61 -1.66
C GLU A 92 13.38 13.99 -1.60
N GLU A 93 13.31 14.74 -2.70
CA GLU A 93 13.84 16.12 -2.73
C GLU A 93 13.00 17.05 -1.86
N VAL A 94 11.68 16.88 -1.88
CA VAL A 94 10.77 17.64 -1.00
C VAL A 94 11.05 17.33 0.46
N LEU A 95 11.21 16.05 0.80
CA LEU A 95 11.57 15.64 2.16
C LEU A 95 12.93 16.16 2.62
N ALA A 96 13.91 16.21 1.71
CA ALA A 96 15.24 16.71 2.03
C ALA A 96 15.28 18.21 2.39
N LYS A 97 14.27 18.98 1.99
CA LYS A 97 14.10 20.40 2.36
C LYS A 97 13.82 20.58 3.86
N PHE A 98 13.32 19.55 4.54
CA PHE A 98 12.95 19.62 5.95
C PHE A 98 13.84 18.70 6.80
N ASN A 99 14.12 19.11 8.03
CA ASN A 99 14.93 18.33 8.95
C ASN A 99 14.34 16.94 9.19
N LYS A 100 15.21 15.93 9.40
CA LYS A 100 14.72 14.63 9.89
C LYS A 100 14.09 14.84 11.27
N PRO A 101 12.88 14.35 11.53
CA PRO A 101 12.27 14.48 12.84
C PRO A 101 13.18 13.81 13.89
N SER A 102 13.45 14.52 14.97
CA SER A 102 14.15 14.00 16.13
C SER A 102 13.26 13.08 17.00
N ILE A 103 11.97 13.04 16.70
CA ILE A 103 10.98 12.23 17.40
C ILE A 103 10.34 11.31 16.35
N ASN A 104 10.30 10.02 16.66
CA ASN A 104 9.56 9.02 15.89
C ASN A 104 8.04 9.29 16.04
N VAL A 105 7.51 10.21 15.24
CA VAL A 105 6.06 10.42 15.19
C VAL A 105 5.48 9.43 14.18
N GLN A 106 5.14 8.25 14.69
CA GLN A 106 4.45 7.21 13.95
C GLN A 106 2.99 7.60 13.72
N TRP A 107 2.65 7.92 12.46
CA TRP A 107 1.28 7.91 11.95
C TRP A 107 1.07 6.78 10.92
N ILE A 108 1.79 5.72 11.03
CA ILE A 108 1.32 4.39 10.68
C ILE A 108 0.29 4.04 11.74
N PRO A 109 -0.86 3.38 11.44
CA PRO A 109 -1.65 2.79 12.51
C PRO A 109 -0.66 2.13 13.45
N GLN A 110 -0.67 2.49 14.72
CA GLN A 110 0.39 2.09 15.69
C GLN A 110 0.59 0.58 15.76
N ASN A 111 -0.31 -0.17 15.09
CA ASN A 111 -0.40 -1.60 15.04
C ASN A 111 -0.09 -2.22 13.65
N LYS A 112 0.59 -1.52 12.74
CA LYS A 112 0.92 -2.03 11.39
C LYS A 112 2.41 -2.26 11.22
N VAL A 113 2.79 -3.47 10.84
CA VAL A 113 4.17 -3.86 10.50
C VAL A 113 4.28 -4.08 9.00
N ILE A 114 5.09 -3.27 8.33
CA ILE A 114 5.39 -3.43 6.90
C ILE A 114 6.62 -4.34 6.77
N ILE A 115 6.42 -5.51 6.16
CA ILE A 115 7.45 -6.55 6.04
C ILE A 115 8.23 -6.51 4.74
N SER A 116 7.69 -5.82 3.73
CA SER A 116 8.29 -5.73 2.39
C SER A 116 7.81 -4.50 1.64
N THR A 117 8.56 -4.08 0.62
CA THR A 117 8.20 -3.03 -0.35
C THR A 117 8.38 -3.55 -1.76
N GLY A 118 7.71 -2.93 -2.75
CA GLY A 118 7.73 -3.39 -4.13
C GLY A 118 6.83 -4.62 -4.36
N CYS A 119 6.88 -5.18 -5.57
CA CYS A 119 6.07 -6.34 -5.95
C CYS A 119 6.72 -7.09 -7.11
N ASN A 120 6.78 -8.43 -7.02
CA ASN A 120 7.30 -9.30 -8.08
C ASN A 120 6.25 -9.66 -9.14
N HIS A 121 4.96 -9.41 -8.87
CA HIS A 121 3.89 -9.76 -9.78
C HIS A 121 3.75 -8.73 -10.91
N ARG A 122 3.40 -9.22 -12.11
CA ARG A 122 3.21 -8.40 -13.32
C ARG A 122 1.75 -8.37 -13.74
N CYS A 123 0.86 -8.01 -12.80
CA CYS A 123 -0.55 -7.86 -13.12
C CYS A 123 -0.74 -6.74 -14.17
N SER A 124 -1.46 -7.03 -15.25
CA SER A 124 -1.55 -6.13 -16.41
C SER A 124 -2.21 -4.77 -16.14
N TYR A 125 -3.04 -4.68 -15.10
CA TYR A 125 -3.70 -3.46 -14.66
C TYR A 125 -2.87 -2.64 -13.67
N CYS A 126 -1.78 -3.22 -13.16
CA CYS A 126 -1.06 -2.66 -12.02
C CYS A 126 0.18 -1.90 -12.48
N VAL A 127 0.31 -0.69 -12.01
CA VAL A 127 1.45 0.18 -12.30
C VAL A 127 2.44 0.26 -11.14
N TYR A 128 2.19 -0.44 -10.04
CA TYR A 128 3.01 -0.38 -8.82
C TYR A 128 4.47 -0.74 -9.07
N GLN A 129 4.76 -1.70 -9.95
CA GLN A 129 6.14 -2.07 -10.29
C GLN A 129 6.94 -0.89 -10.88
N GLN A 130 6.26 0.00 -11.62
CA GLN A 130 6.90 1.18 -12.20
C GLN A 130 7.23 2.25 -11.13
N PHE A 131 6.53 2.21 -9.98
CA PHE A 131 6.71 3.18 -8.91
C PHE A 131 7.67 2.74 -7.82
N TYR A 132 7.53 1.47 -7.40
CA TYR A 132 8.20 0.98 -6.18
C TYR A 132 9.42 0.14 -6.49
N GLY A 133 9.68 -0.09 -7.80
CA GLY A 133 10.83 -0.85 -8.24
C GLY A 133 10.75 -2.32 -7.86
N GLU A 134 11.92 -2.91 -7.62
CA GLU A 134 12.07 -4.31 -7.25
C GLU A 134 11.51 -4.60 -5.85
N TYR A 135 11.20 -5.86 -5.62
CA TYR A 135 10.69 -6.34 -4.34
C TYR A 135 11.81 -6.43 -3.31
N HIS A 136 11.60 -5.84 -2.14
CA HIS A 136 12.55 -5.84 -1.03
C HIS A 136 11.87 -6.25 0.26
N SER A 137 12.31 -7.35 0.84
CA SER A 137 11.89 -7.82 2.16
C SER A 137 12.70 -7.13 3.26
N LYS A 138 12.04 -6.78 4.35
CA LYS A 138 12.71 -6.39 5.59
C LYS A 138 13.30 -7.64 6.26
N SER A 139 14.41 -7.51 6.98
CA SER A 139 14.98 -8.66 7.69
C SER A 139 13.99 -9.21 8.73
N MET A 140 13.99 -10.53 8.93
CA MET A 140 13.11 -11.17 9.91
C MET A 140 13.38 -10.65 11.33
N GLN A 141 14.63 -10.32 11.64
CA GLN A 141 15.01 -9.77 12.95
C GLN A 141 14.40 -8.39 13.17
N ASP A 142 14.45 -7.50 12.19
CA ASP A 142 13.87 -6.16 12.30
C ASP A 142 12.35 -6.22 12.47
N ILE A 143 11.68 -7.12 11.72
CA ILE A 143 10.24 -7.33 11.85
C ILE A 143 9.87 -7.81 13.25
N LEU A 144 10.58 -8.82 13.77
CA LEU A 144 10.34 -9.33 15.12
C LEU A 144 10.59 -8.25 16.19
N GLN A 145 11.57 -7.39 16.00
CA GLN A 145 11.82 -6.26 16.89
C GLN A 145 10.69 -5.22 16.81
N GLU A 146 10.14 -4.94 15.63
CA GLU A 146 8.99 -4.03 15.51
C GLU A 146 7.75 -4.59 16.22
N VAL A 147 7.44 -5.87 16.01
CA VAL A 147 6.34 -6.54 16.73
C VAL A 147 6.55 -6.48 18.24
N SER A 148 7.78 -6.75 18.70
CA SER A 148 8.15 -6.66 20.13
C SER A 148 7.89 -5.27 20.71
N ASN A 149 8.18 -4.22 19.96
CA ASN A 149 7.97 -2.84 20.40
C ASN A 149 6.48 -2.46 20.50
N MET A 150 5.61 -3.17 19.79
CA MET A 150 4.16 -2.98 19.83
C MET A 150 3.50 -3.76 20.97
N TYR A 151 4.09 -4.90 21.37
CA TYR A 151 3.59 -5.75 22.44
C TYR A 151 3.98 -5.19 23.83
N PRO A 152 3.12 -5.18 24.85
CA PRO A 152 1.73 -5.68 24.89
C PRO A 152 0.67 -4.60 24.63
N SER A 153 1.05 -3.40 24.18
CA SER A 153 0.13 -2.25 24.05
C SER A 153 -0.95 -2.43 22.98
N GLU A 154 -0.67 -3.26 21.95
CA GLU A 154 -1.56 -3.46 20.83
C GLU A 154 -2.21 -4.86 20.85
N SER A 155 -3.55 -4.89 20.86
CA SER A 155 -4.31 -6.15 20.83
C SER A 155 -4.44 -6.75 19.42
N THR A 156 -4.28 -5.96 18.37
CA THR A 156 -4.36 -6.41 16.97
C THR A 156 -3.21 -5.80 16.18
N ILE A 157 -2.44 -6.65 15.51
CA ILE A 157 -1.29 -6.25 14.69
C ILE A 157 -1.56 -6.60 13.23
N TYR A 158 -1.39 -5.62 12.34
CA TYR A 158 -1.48 -5.79 10.90
C TYR A 158 -0.11 -6.12 10.33
N ILE A 159 0.04 -7.31 9.75
CA ILE A 159 1.25 -7.76 9.07
C ILE A 159 1.01 -7.67 7.56
N THR A 160 1.78 -6.83 6.87
CA THR A 160 1.54 -6.57 5.46
C THR A 160 2.82 -6.14 4.74
N GLY A 161 2.94 -6.47 3.45
CA GLY A 161 3.83 -5.74 2.54
C GLY A 161 3.24 -4.37 2.22
N ALA A 162 4.05 -3.43 1.77
CA ALA A 162 3.54 -2.15 1.30
C ALA A 162 2.68 -2.32 0.03
N GLN A 163 3.03 -3.28 -0.84
CA GLN A 163 2.31 -3.63 -2.07
C GLN A 163 1.98 -5.12 -2.17
N GLU A 164 2.80 -5.99 -1.58
CA GLU A 164 2.71 -7.44 -1.68
C GLU A 164 3.31 -8.09 -0.43
N THR A 165 2.58 -9.01 0.17
CA THR A 165 2.95 -9.69 1.42
C THR A 165 3.44 -11.11 1.18
N SER A 166 2.83 -11.81 0.22
CA SER A 166 2.96 -13.26 0.09
C SER A 166 4.34 -13.73 -0.40
N ASP A 167 5.09 -12.87 -1.08
CA ASP A 167 6.43 -13.17 -1.59
C ASP A 167 7.54 -12.88 -0.56
N TYR A 168 7.19 -12.56 0.70
CA TYR A 168 8.18 -12.27 1.73
C TYR A 168 9.32 -13.29 1.77
N GLY A 169 10.53 -12.78 1.67
CA GLY A 169 11.77 -13.54 1.78
C GLY A 169 12.32 -14.09 0.46
N VAL A 170 11.61 -13.96 -0.67
CA VAL A 170 12.10 -14.46 -1.98
C VAL A 170 13.42 -13.82 -2.35
N ASP A 171 13.56 -12.52 -2.15
CA ASP A 171 14.78 -11.75 -2.42
C ASP A 171 15.92 -12.04 -1.44
N LEU A 172 15.63 -12.22 -0.16
CA LEU A 172 16.64 -12.45 0.88
C LEU A 172 17.08 -13.91 1.02
N TYR A 173 16.16 -14.86 0.77
CA TYR A 173 16.38 -16.29 1.09
C TYR A 173 16.16 -17.21 -0.12
N GLY A 174 15.90 -16.65 -1.31
CA GLY A 174 15.64 -17.43 -2.52
C GLY A 174 14.32 -18.20 -2.53
N LYS A 175 13.48 -18.04 -1.50
CA LYS A 175 12.16 -18.69 -1.37
C LYS A 175 11.25 -17.90 -0.43
N ARG A 176 9.95 -18.14 -0.54
CA ARG A 176 8.96 -17.57 0.38
C ARG A 176 9.23 -18.02 1.82
N LYS A 177 9.21 -17.05 2.74
CA LYS A 177 9.44 -17.23 4.17
C LYS A 177 8.31 -16.65 5.02
N PHE A 178 7.19 -16.29 4.39
CA PHE A 178 6.06 -15.70 5.10
C PHE A 178 5.51 -16.61 6.20
N ALA A 179 5.30 -17.90 5.90
CA ALA A 179 4.82 -18.86 6.90
C ALA A 179 5.78 -19.01 8.09
N GLU A 180 7.09 -19.05 7.83
CA GLU A 180 8.11 -19.11 8.89
C GLU A 180 8.11 -17.84 9.74
N LEU A 181 8.06 -16.66 9.13
CA LEU A 181 7.99 -15.38 9.81
C LEU A 181 6.77 -15.34 10.73
N MET A 182 5.58 -15.61 10.19
CA MET A 182 4.34 -15.59 10.96
C MET A 182 4.34 -16.62 12.09
N THR A 183 4.89 -17.81 11.86
CA THR A 183 5.04 -18.82 12.93
C THR A 183 5.85 -18.27 14.11
N ARG A 184 6.93 -17.54 13.85
CA ARG A 184 7.73 -16.92 14.92
C ARG A 184 6.97 -15.81 15.63
N ILE A 185 6.23 -14.98 14.87
CA ILE A 185 5.43 -13.89 15.43
C ILE A 185 4.33 -14.44 16.34
N VAL A 186 3.49 -15.35 15.85
CA VAL A 186 2.35 -15.87 16.63
C VAL A 186 2.77 -16.67 17.86
N LYS A 187 3.92 -17.36 17.79
CA LYS A 187 4.49 -18.07 18.96
C LYS A 187 5.12 -17.12 19.98
N GLY A 188 5.77 -16.06 19.53
CA GLY A 188 6.40 -15.07 20.40
C GLY A 188 5.39 -14.17 21.12
N TYR A 189 4.25 -13.91 20.49
CA TYR A 189 3.24 -12.96 20.98
C TYR A 189 1.83 -13.56 20.83
N PRO A 190 1.51 -14.62 21.61
CA PRO A 190 0.27 -15.39 21.42
C PRO A 190 -1.00 -14.63 21.80
N ASP A 191 -0.90 -13.60 22.63
CA ASP A 191 -2.04 -12.81 23.11
C ASP A 191 -2.50 -11.75 22.08
N CYS A 192 -1.70 -11.48 21.03
CA CYS A 192 -2.07 -10.57 19.97
C CYS A 192 -2.94 -11.27 18.92
N ARG A 193 -3.83 -10.49 18.29
CA ARG A 193 -4.56 -10.87 17.09
C ARG A 193 -3.82 -10.37 15.87
N TYR A 194 -3.87 -11.11 14.77
CA TYR A 194 -3.15 -10.76 13.55
C TYR A 194 -4.08 -10.64 12.37
N VAL A 195 -3.89 -9.57 11.58
CA VAL A 195 -4.51 -9.37 10.28
C VAL A 195 -3.42 -9.43 9.22
N ILE A 196 -3.58 -10.28 8.23
CA ILE A 196 -2.66 -10.41 7.09
C ILE A 196 -3.20 -9.57 5.94
N GLY A 197 -2.47 -8.51 5.57
CA GLY A 197 -2.88 -7.59 4.49
C GLY A 197 -2.17 -7.86 3.16
N TRP A 198 -2.76 -7.36 2.06
CA TRP A 198 -2.17 -7.29 0.70
C TRP A 198 -1.58 -8.62 0.20
N PHE A 199 -2.34 -9.71 0.38
CA PHE A 199 -1.86 -11.06 0.09
C PHE A 199 -2.25 -11.51 -1.32
N HIS A 200 -1.24 -11.84 -2.15
CA HIS A 200 -1.50 -12.37 -3.49
C HIS A 200 -1.89 -13.85 -3.43
N PRO A 201 -2.93 -14.29 -4.17
CA PRO A 201 -3.42 -15.68 -4.11
C PRO A 201 -2.38 -16.75 -4.44
N ALA A 202 -1.41 -16.44 -5.30
CA ALA A 202 -0.32 -17.39 -5.60
C ALA A 202 0.55 -17.74 -4.38
N GLY A 203 0.55 -16.90 -3.35
CA GLY A 203 1.26 -17.15 -2.10
C GLY A 203 0.48 -17.96 -1.07
N LEU A 204 -0.80 -18.27 -1.32
CA LEU A 204 -1.61 -19.11 -0.45
C LEU A 204 -1.19 -20.58 -0.64
N THR A 205 -0.03 -20.93 -0.09
CA THR A 205 0.53 -22.28 -0.12
C THR A 205 -0.06 -23.15 0.98
N ASP A 206 0.13 -24.48 0.91
CA ASP A 206 -0.33 -25.40 1.94
C ASP A 206 0.27 -25.05 3.32
N GLU A 207 1.53 -24.60 3.36
CA GLU A 207 2.19 -24.13 4.58
C GLU A 207 1.49 -22.91 5.20
N VAL A 208 0.99 -21.99 4.37
CA VAL A 208 0.24 -20.81 4.84
C VAL A 208 -1.15 -21.22 5.32
N ILE A 209 -1.79 -22.15 4.61
CA ILE A 209 -3.09 -22.71 5.00
C ILE A 209 -2.99 -23.42 6.36
N GLU A 210 -1.96 -24.26 6.53
CA GLU A 210 -1.71 -24.96 7.78
C GLU A 210 -1.41 -23.98 8.93
N LEU A 211 -0.55 -22.98 8.70
CA LEU A 211 -0.25 -21.93 9.66
C LEU A 211 -1.53 -21.24 10.15
N ILE A 212 -2.38 -20.77 9.23
CA ILE A 212 -3.63 -20.09 9.58
C ILE A 212 -4.59 -21.05 10.29
N GLY A 213 -4.66 -22.29 9.82
CA GLY A 213 -5.51 -23.33 10.40
C GLY A 213 -5.16 -23.66 11.86
N GLN A 214 -3.88 -23.63 12.22
CA GLN A 214 -3.38 -23.96 13.56
C GLN A 214 -3.36 -22.76 14.53
N ASN A 215 -3.54 -21.52 14.05
CA ASN A 215 -3.37 -20.31 14.87
C ASN A 215 -4.64 -19.45 14.89
N ALA A 216 -5.47 -19.64 15.92
CA ALA A 216 -6.75 -18.92 16.07
C ALA A 216 -6.59 -17.40 16.22
N ASN A 217 -5.44 -16.93 16.60
CA ASN A 217 -5.11 -15.51 16.73
C ASN A 217 -4.83 -14.81 15.38
N ILE A 218 -4.68 -15.55 14.27
CA ILE A 218 -4.78 -14.99 12.94
C ILE A 218 -6.28 -14.90 12.60
N VAL A 219 -6.81 -13.69 12.58
CA VAL A 219 -8.26 -13.45 12.53
C VAL A 219 -8.76 -13.03 11.15
N GLU A 220 -7.88 -12.52 10.32
CA GLU A 220 -8.23 -12.06 8.97
C GLU A 220 -7.06 -12.22 7.99
N ILE A 221 -7.39 -12.54 6.75
CA ILE A 221 -6.49 -12.44 5.60
C ILE A 221 -7.17 -11.67 4.47
N MET A 222 -6.50 -10.63 3.97
CA MET A 222 -6.92 -9.87 2.80
C MET A 222 -6.34 -10.49 1.52
N LEU A 223 -7.14 -11.28 0.83
CA LEU A 223 -6.74 -12.09 -0.32
C LEU A 223 -7.26 -11.45 -1.62
N HIS A 224 -6.41 -10.74 -2.34
CA HIS A 224 -6.80 -10.01 -3.55
C HIS A 224 -7.02 -10.92 -4.74
N ILE A 225 -8.26 -11.41 -4.94
CA ILE A 225 -8.62 -12.30 -6.07
C ILE A 225 -8.81 -11.54 -7.38
N GLN A 226 -9.29 -10.30 -7.31
CA GLN A 226 -9.52 -9.34 -8.40
C GLN A 226 -10.69 -9.68 -9.31
N HIS A 227 -10.90 -10.93 -9.70
CA HIS A 227 -12.01 -11.38 -10.51
C HIS A 227 -12.26 -12.89 -10.35
N SER A 228 -13.43 -13.39 -10.79
CA SER A 228 -13.76 -14.84 -10.81
C SER A 228 -13.67 -15.46 -12.21
N SER A 229 -13.82 -14.67 -13.30
CA SER A 229 -13.77 -15.17 -14.68
C SER A 229 -12.36 -15.60 -15.09
N PRO A 230 -12.18 -16.83 -15.62
CA PRO A 230 -10.88 -17.31 -16.11
C PRO A 230 -10.30 -16.47 -17.23
N SER A 231 -11.13 -15.96 -18.16
CA SER A 231 -10.70 -15.10 -19.26
C SER A 231 -10.14 -13.77 -18.76
N ILE A 232 -10.82 -13.13 -17.81
CA ILE A 232 -10.40 -11.88 -17.21
C ILE A 232 -9.15 -12.07 -16.37
N LEU A 233 -9.10 -13.11 -15.51
CA LEU A 233 -7.91 -13.40 -14.70
C LEU A 233 -6.67 -13.69 -15.56
N LYS A 234 -6.84 -14.41 -16.66
CA LYS A 234 -5.75 -14.64 -17.63
C LYS A 234 -5.29 -13.32 -18.26
N SER A 235 -6.21 -12.46 -18.64
CA SER A 235 -5.91 -11.13 -19.18
C SER A 235 -5.24 -10.23 -18.14
N MET A 236 -5.58 -10.37 -16.87
CA MET A 236 -4.98 -9.70 -15.72
C MET A 236 -3.60 -10.25 -15.32
N ASN A 237 -3.15 -11.36 -15.94
CA ASN A 237 -1.97 -12.12 -15.52
C ASN A 237 -2.07 -12.58 -14.04
N ARG A 238 -3.22 -13.17 -13.68
CA ARG A 238 -3.55 -13.64 -12.32
C ARG A 238 -3.78 -15.15 -12.27
N PRO A 239 -3.64 -15.80 -11.10
CA PRO A 239 -4.04 -17.20 -10.89
C PRO A 239 -5.52 -17.39 -11.18
N LEU A 240 -5.88 -18.57 -11.70
CA LEU A 240 -7.28 -18.92 -11.94
C LEU A 240 -8.05 -19.04 -10.62
N PHE A 241 -9.28 -18.55 -10.61
CA PHE A 241 -10.14 -18.54 -9.42
C PHE A 241 -10.44 -19.96 -8.90
N GLU A 242 -10.64 -20.95 -9.79
CA GLU A 242 -10.85 -22.34 -9.39
C GLU A 242 -9.78 -22.90 -8.44
N ASP A 243 -8.52 -22.56 -8.67
CA ASP A 243 -7.42 -23.02 -7.80
C ASP A 243 -7.37 -22.22 -6.49
N VAL A 244 -7.73 -20.96 -6.55
CA VAL A 244 -7.84 -20.08 -5.36
C VAL A 244 -9.03 -20.49 -4.51
N ASP A 245 -10.19 -20.79 -5.12
CA ASP A 245 -11.41 -21.22 -4.44
C ASP A 245 -11.21 -22.52 -3.65
N LYS A 246 -10.52 -23.51 -4.24
CA LYS A 246 -10.16 -24.76 -3.53
C LYS A 246 -9.40 -24.47 -2.23
N LYS A 247 -8.47 -23.52 -2.27
CA LYS A 247 -7.65 -23.11 -1.12
C LYS A 247 -8.47 -22.33 -0.09
N ILE A 248 -9.34 -21.44 -0.54
CA ILE A 248 -10.30 -20.70 0.31
C ILE A 248 -11.20 -21.69 1.05
N ASN A 249 -11.75 -22.66 0.32
CA ASN A 249 -12.60 -23.70 0.89
C ASN A 249 -11.84 -24.58 1.89
N ALA A 250 -10.56 -24.87 1.65
CA ALA A 250 -9.71 -25.57 2.62
C ALA A 250 -9.51 -24.75 3.90
N LEU A 251 -9.20 -23.44 3.78
CA LEU A 251 -9.12 -22.53 4.91
C LEU A 251 -10.43 -22.45 5.69
N LYS A 252 -11.55 -22.28 5.02
CA LYS A 252 -12.87 -22.18 5.66
C LYS A 252 -13.30 -23.47 6.38
N ARG A 253 -12.86 -24.64 5.91
CA ARG A 253 -13.07 -25.90 6.65
C ARG A 253 -12.25 -25.96 7.93
N LEU A 254 -11.00 -25.47 7.92
CA LEU A 254 -10.13 -25.44 9.10
C LEU A 254 -10.51 -24.31 10.06
N ARG A 255 -10.90 -23.16 9.53
CA ARG A 255 -11.20 -21.93 10.26
C ARG A 255 -12.48 -21.28 9.72
N PRO A 256 -13.67 -21.77 10.11
CA PRO A 256 -14.95 -21.16 9.72
C PRO A 256 -15.09 -19.71 10.17
N ASP A 257 -14.43 -19.36 11.27
CA ASP A 257 -14.41 -18.04 11.90
C ASP A 257 -13.47 -17.03 11.23
N LEU A 258 -12.52 -17.51 10.39
CA LEU A 258 -11.56 -16.63 9.72
C LEU A 258 -12.26 -15.64 8.79
N ILE A 259 -11.94 -14.37 8.92
CA ILE A 259 -12.38 -13.36 7.95
C ILE A 259 -11.45 -13.44 6.72
N ILE A 260 -12.05 -13.65 5.55
CA ILE A 260 -11.34 -13.55 4.27
C ILE A 260 -11.93 -12.35 3.54
N SER A 261 -11.19 -11.25 3.51
CA SER A 261 -11.57 -10.05 2.76
C SER A 261 -10.90 -10.04 1.39
N THR A 262 -11.54 -9.41 0.42
CA THR A 262 -11.01 -9.29 -0.94
C THR A 262 -11.39 -7.98 -1.59
N GLU A 263 -10.64 -7.62 -2.62
CA GLU A 263 -11.00 -6.57 -3.57
C GLU A 263 -11.20 -7.19 -4.94
N VAL A 264 -12.13 -6.64 -5.70
CA VAL A 264 -12.43 -7.05 -7.08
C VAL A 264 -12.41 -5.85 -8.01
N ILE A 265 -12.01 -6.07 -9.26
CA ILE A 265 -12.03 -5.06 -10.31
C ILE A 265 -13.23 -5.35 -11.20
N VAL A 266 -14.10 -4.37 -11.34
CA VAL A 266 -15.24 -4.39 -12.28
C VAL A 266 -14.98 -3.43 -13.43
N GLY A 267 -15.53 -3.72 -14.62
CA GLY A 267 -15.30 -2.90 -15.80
C GLY A 267 -13.91 -3.08 -16.41
N TYR A 268 -13.26 -4.21 -16.16
CA TYR A 268 -11.98 -4.52 -16.79
C TYR A 268 -12.14 -4.60 -18.34
N PRO A 269 -11.20 -4.09 -19.15
CA PRO A 269 -11.31 -4.15 -20.60
C PRO A 269 -11.57 -5.57 -21.11
N GLY A 270 -12.69 -5.74 -21.82
CA GLY A 270 -13.15 -7.02 -22.34
C GLY A 270 -14.08 -7.80 -21.41
N GLU A 271 -14.36 -7.31 -20.19
CA GLU A 271 -15.35 -7.90 -19.30
C GLU A 271 -16.76 -7.83 -19.91
N THR A 272 -17.45 -8.94 -19.92
CA THR A 272 -18.85 -9.04 -20.38
C THR A 272 -19.82 -8.95 -19.20
N GLU A 273 -21.07 -8.57 -19.50
CA GLU A 273 -22.15 -8.55 -18.50
C GLU A 273 -22.32 -9.90 -17.79
N SER A 274 -22.12 -11.02 -18.51
CA SER A 274 -22.18 -12.38 -17.92
C SER A 274 -21.07 -12.63 -16.92
N GLU A 275 -19.85 -12.16 -17.21
CA GLU A 275 -18.70 -12.32 -16.32
C GLU A 275 -18.83 -11.43 -15.07
N PHE A 276 -19.33 -10.21 -15.26
CA PHE A 276 -19.66 -9.33 -14.12
C PHE A 276 -20.71 -9.95 -13.21
N ARG A 277 -21.79 -10.51 -13.76
CA ARG A 277 -22.82 -11.20 -12.98
C ARG A 277 -22.28 -12.41 -12.24
N GLY A 278 -21.39 -13.18 -12.88
CA GLY A 278 -20.71 -14.32 -12.24
C GLY A 278 -19.76 -13.91 -11.12
N LEU A 279 -19.22 -12.68 -11.17
CA LEU A 279 -18.37 -12.14 -10.11
C LEU A 279 -19.17 -11.76 -8.84
N VAL A 280 -20.43 -11.34 -9.00
CA VAL A 280 -21.28 -10.84 -7.91
C VAL A 280 -22.07 -11.99 -7.22
N GLN A 281 -22.14 -13.18 -7.83
CA GLN A 281 -22.76 -14.37 -7.25
C GLN A 281 -21.84 -15.08 -6.26
#